data_5d5e97c5c2c9b837139056d014a27b96
#
_entry.id   5d5e97c5c2c9b837139056d014a27b96
#
_cell.length_a   1.000
_cell.length_b   1.000
_cell.length_c   1.000
_cell.angle_alpha   90.00
_cell.angle_beta   90.00
_cell.angle_gamma   90.00
#
_symmetry.space_group_name_H-M   'P 1'
#
loop_
_entity.id
_entity.type
_entity.pdbx_description
1 polymer ?
#
loop_
_entity_poly.entity_id
_entity_poly.type
_entity_poly.pdbx_seq_one_letter_code
_entity_poly.pdbx_strand_id
1 'polypeptide(L)'
;MTIKDEIIAEIQKGREGNNQGLSMGLPKLESIIDGVCQETYTLIISNSGAGKTSYALYAYLYKPLMATINNDNFKVLYFSLEMNRMSLFVKLLSIYIFETFGIQLSFKKILSRERGYILDDDSYELVMKCMPWIESISKKVEIYDKNVNANTVYAILKDRLSQIGTFKETETRLSYTLNNPNLIYNVIVDHVGLLTPSQGHTLKQEIDLFSKYMVFFREKCKISPIVIQQANREQGNIERLKQGRSSFSINDAKDTGNTVNDSNIMIAVYNPFRDGLKTYKQYDIERLGSNFRSIQVLKNRFGDCDIEVGCAFYGWINYFSEIPRPECIDNYEKYRNPLWILESEDNTEIKEINNNNSSKFVL
;
A
#
# COMPACT_ATOMS: atom_id res chain seq x y z
N MET A 1 2.23 -32.71 15.22
CA MET A 1 2.25 -32.75 13.76
C MET A 1 3.69 -32.92 13.32
N THR A 2 3.98 -33.83 12.42
CA THR A 2 5.35 -34.00 11.90
C THR A 2 5.62 -32.97 10.83
N ILE A 3 6.88 -32.65 10.53
CA ILE A 3 7.24 -31.73 9.43
C ILE A 3 6.65 -32.20 8.09
N LYS A 4 6.52 -33.53 7.89
CA LYS A 4 5.85 -34.07 6.70
C LYS A 4 4.38 -33.68 6.64
N ASP A 5 3.66 -33.72 7.76
CA ASP A 5 2.24 -33.38 7.83
C ASP A 5 2.06 -31.87 7.57
N GLU A 6 2.97 -31.05 8.08
CA GLU A 6 2.98 -29.59 7.85
C GLU A 6 3.19 -29.26 6.36
N ILE A 7 4.16 -29.92 5.72
CA ILE A 7 4.43 -29.73 4.27
C ILE A 7 3.21 -30.17 3.43
N ILE A 8 2.59 -31.31 3.75
CA ILE A 8 1.41 -31.81 3.02
C ILE A 8 0.24 -30.84 3.17
N ALA A 9 0.00 -30.33 4.38
CA ALA A 9 -1.06 -29.36 4.63
C ALA A 9 -0.83 -28.05 3.84
N GLU A 10 0.42 -27.57 3.78
CA GLU A 10 0.74 -26.34 3.04
C GLU A 10 0.61 -26.53 1.52
N ILE A 11 1.01 -27.67 0.98
CA ILE A 11 0.80 -28.05 -0.43
C ILE A 11 -0.71 -28.09 -0.74
N GLN A 12 -1.51 -28.70 0.14
CA GLN A 12 -2.96 -28.77 -0.07
C GLN A 12 -3.62 -27.40 -0.05
N LYS A 13 -3.22 -26.54 0.89
CA LYS A 13 -3.64 -25.14 0.97
C LYS A 13 -3.33 -24.39 -0.33
N GLY A 14 -2.12 -24.59 -0.91
CA GLY A 14 -1.72 -24.01 -2.18
C GLY A 14 -2.55 -24.50 -3.36
N ARG A 15 -2.88 -25.82 -3.40
CA ARG A 15 -3.74 -26.38 -4.45
C ARG A 15 -5.18 -25.85 -4.41
N GLU A 16 -5.65 -25.40 -3.26
CA GLU A 16 -6.94 -24.73 -3.07
C GLU A 16 -6.90 -23.21 -3.40
N GLY A 17 -5.74 -22.69 -3.82
CA GLY A 17 -5.53 -21.27 -4.11
C GLY A 17 -5.35 -20.37 -2.89
N ASN A 18 -5.32 -20.94 -1.68
CA ASN A 18 -5.26 -20.18 -0.43
C ASN A 18 -3.84 -19.64 -0.08
N ASN A 19 -2.82 -19.94 -0.91
CA ASN A 19 -1.45 -19.41 -0.78
C ASN A 19 -1.18 -18.25 -1.73
N GLN A 20 -2.15 -17.89 -2.59
CA GLN A 20 -2.03 -16.73 -3.46
C GLN A 20 -2.24 -15.45 -2.66
N GLY A 21 -1.40 -14.44 -2.89
CA GLY A 21 -1.57 -13.13 -2.30
C GLY A 21 -2.79 -12.40 -2.88
N LEU A 22 -3.32 -11.45 -2.12
CA LEU A 22 -4.39 -10.57 -2.61
C LEU A 22 -3.83 -9.57 -3.62
N SER A 23 -4.68 -9.21 -4.59
CA SER A 23 -4.31 -8.25 -5.62
C SER A 23 -3.95 -6.89 -5.03
N MET A 24 -2.92 -6.28 -5.61
CA MET A 24 -2.45 -4.91 -5.37
C MET A 24 -2.94 -3.93 -6.44
N GLY A 25 -3.63 -4.44 -7.49
CA GLY A 25 -4.02 -3.68 -8.66
C GLY A 25 -2.84 -3.28 -9.56
N LEU A 26 -1.74 -4.01 -9.47
CA LEU A 26 -0.49 -3.80 -10.22
C LEU A 26 0.03 -5.17 -10.71
N PRO A 27 -0.53 -5.70 -11.82
CA PRO A 27 -0.31 -7.09 -12.23
C PRO A 27 1.14 -7.47 -12.52
N LYS A 28 1.95 -6.57 -13.12
CA LYS A 28 3.37 -6.83 -13.36
C LYS A 28 4.15 -6.88 -12.05
N LEU A 29 3.81 -5.99 -11.10
CA LEU A 29 4.42 -6.02 -9.77
C LEU A 29 4.00 -7.27 -9.01
N GLU A 30 2.73 -7.65 -9.07
CA GLU A 30 2.20 -8.87 -8.45
C GLU A 30 2.89 -10.14 -8.96
N SER A 31 3.26 -10.20 -10.24
CA SER A 31 4.02 -11.32 -10.80
C SER A 31 5.45 -11.44 -10.24
N ILE A 32 5.96 -10.41 -9.56
CA ILE A 32 7.31 -10.37 -8.97
C ILE A 32 7.27 -10.66 -7.47
N ILE A 33 6.25 -10.14 -6.76
CA ILE A 33 6.17 -10.17 -5.28
C ILE A 33 4.94 -10.92 -4.75
N ASP A 34 4.23 -11.66 -5.59
CA ASP A 34 3.08 -12.52 -5.26
C ASP A 34 1.88 -11.78 -4.61
N GLY A 35 1.78 -10.45 -4.77
CA GLY A 35 0.70 -9.65 -4.17
C GLY A 35 0.87 -9.43 -2.67
N VAL A 36 -0.27 -9.28 -1.95
CA VAL A 36 -0.29 -9.07 -0.50
C VAL A 36 -0.50 -10.41 0.20
N CYS A 37 0.56 -10.93 0.82
CA CYS A 37 0.58 -12.24 1.48
C CYS A 37 0.61 -12.13 3.01
N GLN A 38 0.17 -13.19 3.71
CA GLN A 38 0.41 -13.35 5.15
C GLN A 38 1.91 -13.38 5.46
N GLU A 39 2.27 -13.06 6.70
CA GLU A 39 3.63 -13.21 7.24
C GLU A 39 4.72 -12.46 6.44
N THR A 40 4.32 -11.43 5.66
CA THR A 40 5.24 -10.69 4.80
C THR A 40 5.48 -9.28 5.32
N TYR A 41 6.70 -9.01 5.76
CA TYR A 41 7.13 -7.68 6.16
C TYR A 41 7.59 -6.90 4.92
N THR A 42 6.83 -5.89 4.52
CA THR A 42 7.19 -4.99 3.41
C THR A 42 7.67 -3.63 3.93
N LEU A 43 8.85 -3.22 3.47
CA LEU A 43 9.38 -1.88 3.70
C LEU A 43 9.17 -1.04 2.44
N ILE A 44 8.49 0.11 2.57
CA ILE A 44 8.27 1.06 1.48
C ILE A 44 9.11 2.30 1.74
N ILE A 45 10.03 2.62 0.83
CA ILE A 45 10.83 3.84 0.91
C ILE A 45 10.50 4.80 -0.23
N SER A 46 10.64 6.09 0.02
CA SER A 46 10.61 7.13 -1.01
C SER A 46 11.12 8.46 -0.48
N ASN A 47 11.39 9.38 -1.40
CA ASN A 47 11.53 10.80 -1.09
C ASN A 47 10.17 11.39 -0.67
N SER A 48 10.18 12.47 0.12
CA SER A 48 8.96 13.21 0.47
C SER A 48 8.21 13.65 -0.80
N GLY A 49 6.89 13.47 -0.83
CA GLY A 49 6.03 13.86 -1.96
C GLY A 49 6.09 12.94 -3.20
N ALA A 50 6.81 11.81 -3.16
CA ALA A 50 6.79 10.84 -4.25
C ALA A 50 5.50 9.98 -4.31
N GLY A 51 4.69 9.97 -3.24
CA GLY A 51 3.42 9.26 -3.21
C GLY A 51 3.42 7.97 -2.37
N LYS A 52 4.37 7.80 -1.42
CA LYS A 52 4.47 6.59 -0.57
C LYS A 52 3.18 6.24 0.19
N THR A 53 2.56 7.23 0.85
CA THR A 53 1.26 7.08 1.53
C THR A 53 0.16 6.64 0.56
N SER A 54 0.06 7.30 -0.60
CA SER A 54 -0.95 6.95 -1.62
C SER A 54 -0.70 5.57 -2.23
N TYR A 55 0.57 5.17 -2.39
CA TYR A 55 0.91 3.82 -2.83
C TYR A 55 0.50 2.76 -1.80
N ALA A 56 0.81 2.97 -0.52
CA ALA A 56 0.39 2.05 0.53
C ALA A 56 -1.14 1.98 0.67
N LEU A 57 -1.84 3.11 0.58
CA LEU A 57 -3.30 3.16 0.58
C LEU A 57 -3.91 2.40 -0.61
N TYR A 58 -3.33 2.56 -1.81
CA TYR A 58 -3.82 1.89 -3.02
C TYR A 58 -3.51 0.39 -3.00
N ALA A 59 -2.23 0.03 -2.91
CA ALA A 59 -1.75 -1.32 -3.15
C ALA A 59 -1.87 -2.25 -1.92
N TYR A 60 -1.76 -1.73 -0.70
CA TYR A 60 -1.76 -2.54 0.52
C TYR A 60 -3.01 -2.39 1.39
N LEU A 61 -3.92 -1.47 1.02
CA LEU A 61 -5.19 -1.33 1.72
C LEU A 61 -6.35 -1.45 0.74
N TYR A 62 -6.50 -0.53 -0.23
CA TYR A 62 -7.69 -0.43 -1.07
C TYR A 62 -7.91 -1.67 -1.96
N LYS A 63 -6.90 -2.06 -2.75
CA LYS A 63 -7.04 -3.19 -3.67
C LYS A 63 -7.27 -4.53 -2.96
N PRO A 64 -6.50 -4.91 -1.91
CA PRO A 64 -6.78 -6.11 -1.14
C PRO A 64 -8.16 -6.10 -0.47
N LEU A 65 -8.59 -4.90 0.00
CA LEU A 65 -9.91 -4.73 0.59
C LEU A 65 -11.03 -4.99 -0.44
N MET A 66 -10.90 -4.46 -1.67
CA MET A 66 -11.86 -4.68 -2.74
C MET A 66 -11.90 -6.15 -3.18
N ALA A 67 -10.75 -6.82 -3.28
CA ALA A 67 -10.66 -8.24 -3.59
C ALA A 67 -11.34 -9.14 -2.54
N THR A 68 -11.50 -8.64 -1.31
CA THR A 68 -12.09 -9.37 -0.18
C THR A 68 -13.33 -8.69 0.39
N ILE A 69 -13.98 -7.82 -0.37
CA ILE A 69 -15.11 -7.02 0.13
C ILE A 69 -16.27 -7.90 0.66
N ASN A 70 -16.47 -9.05 0.07
CA ASN A 70 -17.54 -9.99 0.38
C ASN A 70 -17.17 -11.11 1.39
N ASN A 71 -15.95 -11.08 1.95
CA ASN A 71 -15.50 -12.06 2.94
C ASN A 71 -14.64 -11.40 4.04
N ASP A 72 -14.28 -12.15 5.07
CA ASP A 72 -13.50 -11.66 6.21
C ASP A 72 -12.02 -12.07 6.16
N ASN A 73 -11.46 -12.24 4.97
CA ASN A 73 -10.06 -12.67 4.78
C ASN A 73 -9.05 -11.51 4.77
N PHE A 74 -9.51 -10.27 4.95
CA PHE A 74 -8.62 -9.11 5.00
C PHE A 74 -9.06 -8.10 6.04
N LYS A 75 -8.10 -7.64 6.88
CA LYS A 75 -8.27 -6.54 7.83
C LYS A 75 -7.01 -5.70 7.89
N VAL A 76 -7.16 -4.44 8.25
CA VAL A 76 -6.06 -3.47 8.35
C VAL A 76 -6.12 -2.72 9.68
N LEU A 77 -4.97 -2.68 10.36
CA LEU A 77 -4.67 -1.71 11.40
C LEU A 77 -3.66 -0.71 10.84
N TYR A 78 -4.06 0.55 10.70
CA TYR A 78 -3.27 1.62 10.10
C TYR A 78 -2.85 2.63 11.16
N PHE A 79 -1.57 2.70 11.48
CA PHE A 79 -1.00 3.78 12.29
C PHE A 79 -0.65 4.95 11.39
N SER A 80 -1.51 5.96 11.38
CA SER A 80 -1.35 7.17 10.59
C SER A 80 -0.74 8.27 11.44
N LEU A 81 0.57 8.42 11.36
CA LEU A 81 1.30 9.38 12.19
C LEU A 81 1.42 10.77 11.53
N GLU A 82 1.08 10.87 10.24
CA GLU A 82 1.14 12.12 9.47
C GLU A 82 -0.25 12.70 9.18
N MET A 83 -1.25 11.85 8.95
CA MET A 83 -2.59 12.25 8.52
C MET A 83 -3.67 11.78 9.49
N ASN A 84 -4.72 12.59 9.67
CA ASN A 84 -5.86 12.17 10.49
C ASN A 84 -6.73 11.11 9.77
N ARG A 85 -7.46 10.34 10.56
CA ARG A 85 -8.35 9.25 10.12
C ARG A 85 -9.32 9.67 9.03
N MET A 86 -10.01 10.80 9.20
CA MET A 86 -11.00 11.28 8.22
C MET A 86 -10.36 11.53 6.85
N SER A 87 -9.18 12.14 6.81
CA SER A 87 -8.46 12.40 5.55
C SER A 87 -8.11 11.12 4.80
N LEU A 88 -7.76 10.05 5.50
CA LEU A 88 -7.47 8.76 4.87
C LEU A 88 -8.73 8.11 4.28
N PHE A 89 -9.85 8.12 5.01
CA PHE A 89 -11.12 7.61 4.48
C PHE A 89 -11.60 8.39 3.27
N VAL A 90 -11.44 9.73 3.24
CA VAL A 90 -11.80 10.54 2.06
C VAL A 90 -10.88 10.25 0.86
N LYS A 91 -9.61 9.94 1.09
CA LYS A 91 -8.73 9.46 0.01
C LYS A 91 -9.17 8.11 -0.54
N LEU A 92 -9.55 7.16 0.31
CA LEU A 92 -10.12 5.88 -0.11
C LEU A 92 -11.41 6.08 -0.91
N LEU A 93 -12.28 6.99 -0.47
CA LEU A 93 -13.51 7.35 -1.18
C LEU A 93 -13.20 7.93 -2.56
N SER A 94 -12.18 8.78 -2.71
CA SER A 94 -11.77 9.32 -4.00
C SER A 94 -11.30 8.22 -4.97
N ILE A 95 -10.56 7.21 -4.47
CA ILE A 95 -10.17 6.03 -5.27
C ILE A 95 -11.43 5.26 -5.70
N TYR A 96 -12.32 4.97 -4.75
CA TYR A 96 -13.54 4.20 -4.98
C TYR A 96 -14.47 4.86 -6.00
N ILE A 97 -14.68 6.18 -5.89
CA ILE A 97 -15.50 6.94 -6.84
C ILE A 97 -14.92 6.84 -8.25
N PHE A 98 -13.60 7.00 -8.39
CA PHE A 98 -12.97 6.89 -9.70
C PHE A 98 -13.09 5.48 -10.27
N GLU A 99 -12.79 4.45 -9.50
CA GLU A 99 -12.81 3.07 -9.97
C GLU A 99 -14.23 2.58 -10.31
N THR A 100 -15.23 3.03 -9.53
CA THR A 100 -16.62 2.56 -9.70
C THR A 100 -17.39 3.36 -10.73
N PHE A 101 -17.17 4.68 -10.83
CA PHE A 101 -17.98 5.59 -11.63
C PHE A 101 -17.19 6.30 -12.73
N GLY A 102 -15.87 6.18 -12.79
CA GLY A 102 -15.01 6.89 -13.73
C GLY A 102 -14.87 8.40 -13.42
N ILE A 103 -15.38 8.86 -12.28
CA ILE A 103 -15.45 10.27 -11.92
C ILE A 103 -14.22 10.69 -11.11
N GLN A 104 -13.51 11.71 -11.60
CA GLN A 104 -12.31 12.24 -10.94
C GLN A 104 -12.67 13.27 -9.85
N LEU A 105 -13.09 12.79 -8.69
CA LEU A 105 -13.41 13.63 -7.55
C LEU A 105 -12.29 13.58 -6.50
N SER A 106 -11.49 14.66 -6.43
CA SER A 106 -10.33 14.71 -5.54
C SER A 106 -10.72 14.87 -4.07
N PHE A 107 -9.83 14.42 -3.16
CA PHE A 107 -9.94 14.69 -1.71
C PHE A 107 -10.26 16.15 -1.40
N LYS A 108 -9.60 17.11 -2.10
CA LYS A 108 -9.85 18.54 -1.86
C LYS A 108 -11.23 18.96 -2.32
N LYS A 109 -11.73 18.43 -3.42
CA LYS A 109 -13.08 18.71 -3.94
C LYS A 109 -14.15 18.12 -3.04
N ILE A 110 -14.03 16.85 -2.65
CA ILE A 110 -14.97 16.20 -1.71
C ILE A 110 -15.18 17.05 -0.44
N LEU A 111 -14.10 17.66 0.07
CA LEU A 111 -14.15 18.47 1.29
C LEU A 111 -14.29 19.97 1.03
N SER A 112 -14.53 20.41 -0.21
CA SER A 112 -14.60 21.83 -0.60
C SER A 112 -13.38 22.65 -0.10
N ARG A 113 -12.17 22.03 -0.10
CA ARG A 113 -10.92 22.66 0.33
C ARG A 113 -10.13 23.30 -0.83
N GLU A 114 -10.57 23.09 -2.05
CA GLU A 114 -9.99 23.72 -3.22
C GLU A 114 -10.51 25.16 -3.32
N ARG A 115 -9.61 26.14 -3.46
CA ARG A 115 -9.98 27.55 -3.49
C ARG A 115 -10.91 27.85 -4.68
N GLY A 116 -12.07 28.43 -4.41
CA GLY A 116 -13.07 28.79 -5.43
C GLY A 116 -13.93 27.61 -5.88
N TYR A 117 -13.82 26.45 -5.25
CA TYR A 117 -14.67 25.29 -5.51
C TYR A 117 -15.49 24.93 -4.27
N ILE A 118 -16.79 24.81 -4.45
CA ILE A 118 -17.74 24.23 -3.49
C ILE A 118 -18.31 22.98 -4.15
N LEU A 119 -18.43 21.90 -3.38
CA LEU A 119 -18.99 20.65 -3.86
C LEU A 119 -20.42 20.91 -4.36
N ASP A 120 -20.66 20.62 -5.65
CA ASP A 120 -21.96 20.75 -6.28
C ASP A 120 -22.92 19.64 -5.85
N ASP A 121 -24.22 19.82 -6.10
CA ASP A 121 -25.27 18.92 -5.65
C ASP A 121 -25.10 17.50 -6.25
N ASP A 122 -24.77 17.38 -7.53
CA ASP A 122 -24.57 16.07 -8.19
C ASP A 122 -23.40 15.32 -7.58
N SER A 123 -22.28 16.00 -7.35
CA SER A 123 -21.11 15.45 -6.68
C SER A 123 -21.40 15.08 -5.21
N TYR A 124 -22.21 15.90 -4.53
CA TYR A 124 -22.67 15.60 -3.16
C TYR A 124 -23.53 14.34 -3.12
N GLU A 125 -24.52 14.20 -4.01
CA GLU A 125 -25.37 13.02 -4.11
C GLU A 125 -24.53 11.76 -4.39
N LEU A 126 -23.57 11.83 -5.31
CA LEU A 126 -22.63 10.76 -5.58
C LEU A 126 -21.83 10.34 -4.32
N VAL A 127 -21.30 11.32 -3.60
CA VAL A 127 -20.58 11.08 -2.33
C VAL A 127 -21.49 10.39 -1.33
N MET A 128 -22.73 10.87 -1.15
CA MET A 128 -23.71 10.26 -0.23
C MET A 128 -24.08 8.84 -0.62
N LYS A 129 -24.21 8.55 -1.92
CA LYS A 129 -24.44 7.20 -2.45
C LYS A 129 -23.30 6.22 -2.08
N CYS A 130 -22.08 6.72 -1.90
CA CYS A 130 -20.92 5.92 -1.51
C CYS A 130 -20.78 5.71 0.01
N MET A 131 -21.58 6.37 0.85
CA MET A 131 -21.45 6.27 2.33
C MET A 131 -21.69 4.85 2.87
N PRO A 132 -22.63 4.02 2.35
CA PRO A 132 -22.75 2.63 2.78
C PRO A 132 -21.48 1.79 2.55
N TRP A 133 -20.72 2.08 1.47
CA TRP A 133 -19.41 1.45 1.26
C TRP A 133 -18.42 1.86 2.34
N ILE A 134 -18.33 3.17 2.68
CA ILE A 134 -17.47 3.66 3.77
C ILE A 134 -17.83 2.97 5.10
N GLU A 135 -19.13 2.82 5.39
CA GLU A 135 -19.57 2.12 6.60
C GLU A 135 -19.13 0.65 6.61
N SER A 136 -19.25 -0.04 5.48
CA SER A 136 -18.83 -1.43 5.35
C SER A 136 -17.34 -1.62 5.58
N ILE A 137 -16.50 -0.78 4.96
CA ILE A 137 -15.05 -0.89 5.09
C ILE A 137 -14.54 -0.45 6.48
N SER A 138 -15.25 0.44 7.17
CA SER A 138 -14.88 0.89 8.51
C SER A 138 -14.86 -0.24 9.56
N LYS A 139 -15.51 -1.37 9.27
CA LYS A 139 -15.49 -2.59 10.09
C LYS A 139 -14.22 -3.44 9.86
N LYS A 140 -13.54 -3.24 8.73
CA LYS A 140 -12.32 -3.97 8.34
C LYS A 140 -11.05 -3.13 8.46
N VAL A 141 -11.19 -1.81 8.45
CA VAL A 141 -10.09 -0.84 8.48
C VAL A 141 -10.15 -0.01 9.74
N GLU A 142 -9.23 -0.27 10.67
CA GLU A 142 -9.02 0.55 11.85
C GLU A 142 -7.87 1.52 11.61
N ILE A 143 -8.09 2.82 11.83
CA ILE A 143 -7.06 3.85 11.70
C ILE A 143 -6.81 4.46 13.07
N TYR A 144 -5.55 4.41 13.50
CA TYR A 144 -5.04 5.02 14.72
C TYR A 144 -4.17 6.23 14.35
N ASP A 145 -4.66 7.44 14.63
CA ASP A 145 -4.07 8.71 14.20
C ASP A 145 -3.52 9.56 15.36
N LYS A 146 -3.02 8.89 16.40
CA LYS A 146 -2.38 9.54 17.55
C LYS A 146 -0.90 9.22 17.58
N ASN A 147 -0.11 10.06 18.24
CA ASN A 147 1.30 9.80 18.47
C ASN A 147 1.50 8.51 19.28
N VAL A 148 2.40 7.67 18.83
CA VAL A 148 2.74 6.39 19.46
C VAL A 148 4.26 6.20 19.52
N ASN A 149 4.68 5.40 20.49
CA ASN A 149 5.99 4.78 20.54
C ASN A 149 5.89 3.27 20.23
N ALA A 150 7.01 2.57 20.14
CA ALA A 150 7.04 1.14 19.84
C ALA A 150 6.23 0.31 20.86
N ASN A 151 6.32 0.62 22.14
CA ASN A 151 5.59 -0.09 23.19
C ASN A 151 4.08 0.13 23.10
N THR A 152 3.64 1.34 22.74
CA THR A 152 2.21 1.63 22.50
C THR A 152 1.69 0.84 21.29
N VAL A 153 2.46 0.80 20.19
CA VAL A 153 2.11 -0.03 19.01
C VAL A 153 2.01 -1.51 19.41
N TYR A 154 2.98 -2.02 20.18
CA TYR A 154 2.95 -3.40 20.69
C TYR A 154 1.68 -3.69 21.50
N ALA A 155 1.32 -2.81 22.44
CA ALA A 155 0.15 -3.00 23.30
C ALA A 155 -1.16 -2.99 22.49
N ILE A 156 -1.33 -2.02 21.59
CA ILE A 156 -2.50 -1.91 20.72
C ILE A 156 -2.60 -3.16 19.83
N LEU A 157 -1.51 -3.57 19.20
CA LEU A 157 -1.50 -4.72 18.30
C LEU A 157 -1.81 -6.02 19.05
N LYS A 158 -1.23 -6.22 20.24
CA LYS A 158 -1.53 -7.38 21.08
C LYS A 158 -3.01 -7.45 21.46
N ASP A 159 -3.60 -6.32 21.82
CA ASP A 159 -5.03 -6.21 22.13
C ASP A 159 -5.91 -6.58 20.91
N ARG A 160 -5.62 -6.02 19.73
CA ARG A 160 -6.38 -6.32 18.50
C ARG A 160 -6.22 -7.78 18.08
N LEU A 161 -5.04 -8.35 18.21
CA LEU A 161 -4.78 -9.76 17.92
C LEU A 161 -5.57 -10.67 18.86
N SER A 162 -5.76 -10.29 20.12
CA SER A 162 -6.58 -11.05 21.07
C SER A 162 -8.06 -11.15 20.66
N GLN A 163 -8.55 -10.22 19.83
CA GLN A 163 -9.93 -10.20 19.32
C GLN A 163 -10.12 -11.10 18.10
N ILE A 164 -9.05 -11.41 17.36
CA ILE A 164 -9.09 -12.19 16.11
C ILE A 164 -8.39 -13.53 16.22
N GLY A 165 -7.89 -13.88 17.40
CA GLY A 165 -7.20 -15.14 17.67
C GLY A 165 -6.96 -15.35 19.14
N THR A 166 -6.25 -16.43 19.47
CA THR A 166 -5.99 -16.84 20.84
C THR A 166 -4.50 -16.97 21.09
N PHE A 167 -4.00 -16.24 22.10
CA PHE A 167 -2.67 -16.45 22.66
C PHE A 167 -2.70 -17.61 23.66
N LYS A 168 -1.74 -18.52 23.53
CA LYS A 168 -1.47 -19.57 24.53
C LYS A 168 -0.03 -19.41 24.99
N GLU A 169 0.13 -19.13 26.27
CA GLU A 169 1.43 -18.97 26.92
C GLU A 169 1.70 -20.20 27.80
N THR A 170 2.85 -20.79 27.60
CA THR A 170 3.40 -21.85 28.48
C THR A 170 4.71 -21.34 29.07
N GLU A 171 5.27 -21.97 30.09
CA GLU A 171 6.52 -21.52 30.73
C GLU A 171 7.68 -21.27 29.74
N THR A 172 7.68 -21.96 28.60
CA THR A 172 8.78 -21.90 27.63
C THR A 172 8.40 -21.37 26.25
N ARG A 173 7.09 -21.19 25.97
CA ARG A 173 6.65 -20.85 24.59
C ARG A 173 5.36 -20.02 24.57
N LEU A 174 5.41 -18.95 23.80
CA LEU A 174 4.22 -18.23 23.35
C LEU A 174 3.80 -18.76 21.98
N SER A 175 2.56 -19.20 21.84
CA SER A 175 1.92 -19.54 20.56
C SER A 175 0.67 -18.71 20.34
N TYR A 176 0.31 -18.52 19.09
CA TYR A 176 -0.90 -17.79 18.70
C TYR A 176 -1.61 -18.55 17.59
N THR A 177 -2.93 -18.56 17.63
CA THR A 177 -3.76 -19.20 16.61
C THR A 177 -4.82 -18.20 16.15
N LEU A 178 -4.84 -17.88 14.85
CA LEU A 178 -5.89 -17.08 14.25
C LEU A 178 -7.22 -17.83 14.25
N ASN A 179 -8.33 -17.13 14.52
CA ASN A 179 -9.69 -17.69 14.40
C ASN A 179 -10.03 -18.00 12.93
N ASN A 180 -9.60 -17.12 12.01
CA ASN A 180 -9.65 -17.35 10.56
C ASN A 180 -8.22 -17.57 10.04
N PRO A 181 -7.81 -18.78 9.67
CA PRO A 181 -6.45 -19.07 9.21
C PRO A 181 -6.09 -18.38 7.89
N ASN A 182 -7.10 -17.98 7.09
CA ASN A 182 -6.92 -17.30 5.81
C ASN A 182 -6.91 -15.77 5.93
N LEU A 183 -7.05 -15.23 7.14
CA LEU A 183 -7.04 -13.79 7.35
C LEU A 183 -5.66 -13.20 7.07
N ILE A 184 -5.54 -12.31 6.12
CA ILE A 184 -4.41 -11.42 5.95
C ILE A 184 -4.67 -10.17 6.81
N TYR A 185 -3.83 -9.97 7.82
CA TYR A 185 -3.94 -8.84 8.74
C TYR A 185 -2.78 -7.88 8.50
N ASN A 186 -3.03 -6.84 7.69
CA ASN A 186 -2.03 -5.81 7.42
C ASN A 186 -1.91 -4.84 8.60
N VAL A 187 -0.67 -4.58 8.99
CA VAL A 187 -0.32 -3.53 9.97
C VAL A 187 0.50 -2.47 9.25
N ILE A 188 -0.15 -1.38 8.87
CA ILE A 188 0.49 -0.28 8.11
C ILE A 188 0.94 0.81 9.07
N VAL A 189 2.19 1.27 8.93
CA VAL A 189 2.74 2.38 9.73
C VAL A 189 3.29 3.47 8.82
N ASP A 190 2.64 4.63 8.81
CA ASP A 190 2.93 5.77 7.94
C ASP A 190 3.21 7.04 8.76
N HIS A 191 4.49 7.40 8.92
CA HIS A 191 5.74 6.69 8.66
C HIS A 191 6.57 6.59 9.94
N VAL A 192 7.44 5.59 10.02
CA VAL A 192 8.20 5.28 11.26
C VAL A 192 9.08 6.42 11.77
N GLY A 193 9.49 7.36 10.91
CA GLY A 193 10.23 8.55 11.32
C GLY A 193 9.44 9.52 12.22
N LEU A 194 8.14 9.29 12.43
CA LEU A 194 7.27 10.06 13.33
C LEU A 194 6.91 9.32 14.62
N LEU A 195 7.50 8.14 14.86
CA LEU A 195 7.39 7.49 16.18
C LEU A 195 7.95 8.40 17.26
N THR A 196 7.24 8.48 18.39
CA THR A 196 7.71 9.24 19.56
C THR A 196 8.75 8.39 20.30
N PRO A 197 10.00 8.86 20.48
CA PRO A 197 10.96 8.09 21.23
C PRO A 197 10.51 7.89 22.68
N SER A 198 10.65 6.66 23.18
CA SER A 198 10.47 6.35 24.60
C SER A 198 11.55 7.04 25.45
N GLN A 199 11.29 7.21 26.74
CA GLN A 199 12.26 7.88 27.64
C GLN A 199 13.63 7.19 27.56
N GLY A 200 14.66 7.96 27.27
CA GLY A 200 16.04 7.48 27.13
C GLY A 200 16.40 6.87 25.78
N HIS A 201 15.44 6.77 24.84
CA HIS A 201 15.70 6.29 23.48
C HIS A 201 15.94 7.45 22.51
N THR A 202 16.84 7.24 21.55
CA THR A 202 16.88 8.01 20.31
C THR A 202 15.81 7.51 19.36
N LEU A 203 15.43 8.31 18.36
CA LEU A 203 14.47 7.88 17.32
C LEU A 203 14.94 6.58 16.62
N LYS A 204 16.25 6.45 16.36
CA LYS A 204 16.83 5.24 15.78
C LYS A 204 16.55 4.01 16.65
N GLN A 205 16.83 4.10 17.95
CA GLN A 205 16.57 3.00 18.90
C GLN A 205 15.10 2.64 18.99
N GLU A 206 14.21 3.65 18.90
CA GLU A 206 12.76 3.45 18.89
C GLU A 206 12.30 2.70 17.64
N ILE A 207 12.81 3.07 16.47
CA ILE A 207 12.51 2.38 15.21
C ILE A 207 13.07 0.95 15.22
N ASP A 208 14.27 0.74 15.79
CA ASP A 208 14.86 -0.58 15.92
C ASP A 208 14.04 -1.51 16.84
N LEU A 209 13.52 -0.96 17.95
CA LEU A 209 12.62 -1.69 18.85
C LEU A 209 11.29 -2.01 18.17
N PHE A 210 10.70 -1.02 17.49
CA PHE A 210 9.49 -1.20 16.71
C PHE A 210 9.65 -2.31 15.66
N SER A 211 10.74 -2.30 14.89
CA SER A 211 11.00 -3.32 13.87
C SER A 211 11.08 -4.72 14.46
N LYS A 212 11.75 -4.89 15.61
CA LYS A 212 11.78 -6.17 16.34
C LYS A 212 10.39 -6.65 16.74
N TYR A 213 9.51 -5.74 17.17
CA TYR A 213 8.12 -6.09 17.49
C TYR A 213 7.35 -6.53 16.24
N MET A 214 7.56 -5.88 15.10
CA MET A 214 6.93 -6.27 13.85
C MET A 214 7.39 -7.68 13.41
N VAL A 215 8.68 -7.98 13.51
CA VAL A 215 9.21 -9.33 13.26
C VAL A 215 8.56 -10.35 14.20
N PHE A 216 8.50 -10.04 15.49
CA PHE A 216 7.88 -10.93 16.49
C PHE A 216 6.42 -11.26 16.14
N PHE A 217 5.60 -10.24 15.86
CA PHE A 217 4.19 -10.45 15.54
C PHE A 217 4.00 -11.11 14.17
N ARG A 218 4.84 -10.81 13.17
CA ARG A 218 4.84 -11.53 11.89
C ARG A 218 5.05 -13.03 12.10
N GLU A 219 6.08 -13.41 12.84
CA GLU A 219 6.46 -14.82 13.04
C GLU A 219 5.50 -15.59 13.96
N LYS A 220 4.96 -14.92 14.97
CA LYS A 220 4.10 -15.57 15.97
C LYS A 220 2.62 -15.46 15.64
N CYS A 221 2.21 -14.35 15.03
CA CYS A 221 0.79 -14.01 14.85
C CYS A 221 0.37 -13.90 13.39
N LYS A 222 1.28 -14.18 12.44
CA LYS A 222 1.00 -14.18 10.99
C LYS A 222 0.52 -12.83 10.43
N ILE A 223 0.86 -11.73 11.10
CA ILE A 223 0.57 -10.40 10.55
C ILE A 223 1.48 -10.08 9.37
N SER A 224 1.06 -9.10 8.57
CA SER A 224 1.85 -8.56 7.47
C SER A 224 2.15 -7.08 7.73
N PRO A 225 3.35 -6.76 8.28
CA PRO A 225 3.77 -5.38 8.49
C PRO A 225 4.06 -4.68 7.17
N ILE A 226 3.48 -3.50 6.96
CA ILE A 226 3.75 -2.59 5.86
C ILE A 226 4.32 -1.30 6.45
N VAL A 227 5.62 -1.16 6.41
CA VAL A 227 6.33 -0.08 7.08
C VAL A 227 6.79 0.95 6.07
N ILE A 228 6.33 2.19 6.25
CA ILE A 228 6.71 3.30 5.39
C ILE A 228 7.84 4.06 6.06
N GLN A 229 8.91 4.31 5.30
CA GLN A 229 10.09 5.03 5.76
C GLN A 229 10.52 6.08 4.73
N GLN A 230 11.02 7.20 5.21
CA GLN A 230 11.59 8.22 4.33
C GLN A 230 12.99 7.79 3.88
N ALA A 231 13.30 8.00 2.61
CA ALA A 231 14.64 7.76 2.08
C ALA A 231 15.66 8.82 2.56
N ASN A 232 16.94 8.48 2.48
CA ASN A 232 18.02 9.42 2.74
C ASN A 232 17.97 10.61 1.77
N ARG A 233 18.37 11.80 2.25
CA ARG A 233 18.40 13.01 1.43
C ARG A 233 19.41 12.96 0.29
N GLU A 234 20.39 12.06 0.36
CA GLU A 234 21.41 11.87 -0.68
C GLU A 234 20.85 11.34 -2.00
N GLN A 235 19.64 10.78 -2.01
CA GLN A 235 19.02 10.23 -3.22
C GLN A 235 18.82 11.29 -4.32
N GLY A 236 18.48 12.52 -3.99
CA GLY A 236 18.35 13.63 -4.95
C GLY A 236 19.65 14.45 -5.15
N ASN A 237 20.81 13.94 -4.71
CA ASN A 237 22.09 14.64 -4.86
C ASN A 237 22.46 14.75 -6.34
N ILE A 238 22.76 15.98 -6.80
CA ILE A 238 23.11 16.30 -8.18
C ILE A 238 24.32 15.48 -8.68
N GLU A 239 25.27 15.17 -7.80
CA GLU A 239 26.44 14.35 -8.16
C GLU A 239 26.02 12.92 -8.48
N ARG A 240 25.12 12.33 -7.72
CA ARG A 240 24.59 10.99 -7.94
C ARG A 240 23.79 10.90 -9.26
N LEU A 241 22.96 11.92 -9.52
CA LEU A 241 22.21 12.04 -10.79
C LEU A 241 23.14 12.20 -11.99
N LYS A 242 24.21 13.01 -11.89
CA LYS A 242 25.24 13.17 -12.93
C LYS A 242 26.00 11.86 -13.21
N GLN A 243 26.13 10.98 -12.23
CA GLN A 243 26.74 9.64 -12.37
C GLN A 243 25.76 8.59 -12.93
N GLY A 244 24.54 8.99 -13.33
CA GLY A 244 23.49 8.06 -13.81
C GLY A 244 22.90 7.18 -12.73
N ARG A 245 23.14 7.47 -11.45
CA ARG A 245 22.63 6.72 -10.28
C ARG A 245 21.33 7.31 -9.76
N SER A 246 20.30 7.36 -10.61
CA SER A 246 18.98 7.91 -10.26
C SER A 246 18.08 6.90 -9.55
N SER A 247 18.28 5.59 -9.72
CA SER A 247 17.49 4.55 -9.03
C SER A 247 17.85 4.46 -7.55
N PHE A 248 16.88 4.04 -6.74
CA PHE A 248 17.13 3.71 -5.33
C PHE A 248 17.99 2.45 -5.18
N SER A 249 18.65 2.34 -4.05
CA SER A 249 19.37 1.16 -3.60
C SER A 249 18.91 0.77 -2.18
N ILE A 250 19.26 -0.42 -1.73
CA ILE A 250 18.96 -0.89 -0.36
C ILE A 250 19.51 0.08 0.70
N ASN A 251 20.64 0.73 0.42
CA ASN A 251 21.29 1.66 1.36
C ASN A 251 20.61 3.03 1.46
N ASP A 252 19.59 3.30 0.65
CA ASP A 252 18.89 4.59 0.66
C ASP A 252 17.77 4.68 1.71
N ALA A 253 17.54 3.62 2.49
CA ALA A 253 16.67 3.68 3.66
C ALA A 253 17.31 4.54 4.75
N LYS A 254 16.59 5.57 5.21
CA LYS A 254 17.05 6.51 6.24
C LYS A 254 17.05 5.86 7.63
N ASP A 255 18.04 6.24 8.43
CA ASP A 255 18.12 6.10 9.89
C ASP A 255 18.35 4.70 10.46
N THR A 256 17.88 3.60 9.87
CA THR A 256 18.16 2.27 10.44
C THR A 256 18.36 1.17 9.38
N GLY A 257 19.42 0.38 9.55
CA GLY A 257 19.63 -0.84 8.79
C GLY A 257 18.70 -2.00 9.24
N ASN A 258 18.10 -1.89 10.45
CA ASN A 258 17.31 -2.99 11.00
C ASN A 258 15.99 -3.19 10.25
N THR A 259 15.25 -2.12 9.91
CA THR A 259 14.02 -2.25 9.09
C THR A 259 14.30 -2.90 7.75
N VAL A 260 15.45 -2.60 7.12
CA VAL A 260 15.88 -3.24 5.87
C VAL A 260 16.21 -4.71 6.08
N ASN A 261 16.96 -5.04 7.13
CA ASN A 261 17.34 -6.43 7.43
C ASN A 261 16.13 -7.28 7.77
N ASP A 262 15.19 -6.76 8.54
CA ASP A 262 13.99 -7.41 9.04
C ASP A 262 12.92 -7.62 7.97
N SER A 263 12.86 -6.74 6.94
CA SER A 263 11.88 -6.85 5.87
C SER A 263 12.12 -8.08 4.98
N ASN A 264 11.03 -8.64 4.47
CA ASN A 264 11.06 -9.66 3.43
C ASN A 264 11.13 -9.03 2.04
N ILE A 265 10.37 -7.96 1.85
CA ILE A 265 10.28 -7.20 0.60
C ILE A 265 10.65 -5.74 0.89
N MET A 266 11.40 -5.11 0.00
CA MET A 266 11.68 -3.68 0.04
C MET A 266 11.33 -3.05 -1.30
N ILE A 267 10.46 -2.05 -1.25
CA ILE A 267 9.96 -1.34 -2.42
C ILE A 267 10.35 0.13 -2.32
N ALA A 268 10.84 0.70 -3.40
CA ALA A 268 11.00 2.14 -3.53
C ALA A 268 9.99 2.74 -4.52
N VAL A 269 9.38 3.86 -4.12
CA VAL A 269 8.51 4.67 -4.98
C VAL A 269 9.29 5.89 -5.44
N TYR A 270 9.66 5.93 -6.71
CA TYR A 270 10.52 6.96 -7.27
C TYR A 270 9.79 7.89 -8.25
N ASN A 271 10.08 9.19 -8.16
CA ASN A 271 9.56 10.22 -9.05
C ASN A 271 10.71 10.93 -9.80
N PRO A 272 11.11 10.48 -10.98
CA PRO A 272 12.21 11.06 -11.72
C PRO A 272 11.92 12.49 -12.26
N PHE A 273 10.65 12.83 -12.48
CA PHE A 273 10.26 14.20 -12.89
C PHE A 273 10.64 15.24 -11.84
N ARG A 274 10.51 14.90 -10.56
CA ARG A 274 10.87 15.79 -9.46
C ARG A 274 12.38 16.07 -9.37
N ASP A 275 13.18 15.11 -9.80
CA ASP A 275 14.64 15.22 -9.85
C ASP A 275 15.11 15.89 -11.16
N GLY A 276 14.17 16.38 -11.99
CA GLY A 276 14.44 17.11 -13.23
C GLY A 276 14.95 16.21 -14.37
N LEU A 277 14.76 14.90 -14.28
CA LEU A 277 15.16 13.99 -15.33
C LEU A 277 14.24 14.11 -16.54
N LYS A 278 14.81 14.25 -17.75
CA LYS A 278 14.05 14.24 -18.99
C LYS A 278 13.67 12.84 -19.44
N THR A 279 14.54 11.89 -19.15
CA THR A 279 14.33 10.48 -19.45
C THR A 279 14.71 9.63 -18.26
N TYR A 280 14.04 8.47 -18.09
CA TYR A 280 14.36 7.50 -17.06
C TYR A 280 14.05 6.08 -17.54
N LYS A 281 15.06 5.19 -17.58
CA LYS A 281 14.91 3.81 -18.09
C LYS A 281 14.18 3.75 -19.45
N GLN A 282 14.55 4.65 -20.37
CA GLN A 282 13.96 4.85 -21.70
C GLN A 282 12.54 5.48 -21.71
N TYR A 283 11.89 5.68 -20.58
CA TYR A 283 10.66 6.48 -20.53
C TYR A 283 10.95 7.96 -20.78
N ASP A 284 10.12 8.59 -21.60
CA ASP A 284 10.13 10.05 -21.81
C ASP A 284 9.39 10.73 -20.64
N ILE A 285 10.16 11.21 -19.66
CA ILE A 285 9.63 11.81 -18.44
C ILE A 285 9.08 13.21 -18.69
N GLU A 286 9.61 13.95 -19.68
CA GLU A 286 9.06 15.27 -20.05
C GLU A 286 7.63 15.10 -20.57
N ARG A 287 7.34 14.09 -21.38
CA ARG A 287 6.01 13.80 -21.92
C ARG A 287 5.06 13.14 -20.93
N LEU A 288 5.55 12.29 -20.01
CA LEU A 288 4.74 11.72 -18.92
C LEU A 288 4.44 12.74 -17.81
N GLY A 289 5.35 13.69 -17.61
CA GLY A 289 5.23 14.71 -16.58
C GLY A 289 5.32 14.18 -15.16
N SER A 290 4.71 14.91 -14.22
CA SER A 290 4.73 14.58 -12.79
C SER A 290 3.94 13.32 -12.42
N ASN A 291 3.23 12.71 -13.36
CA ASN A 291 2.40 11.53 -13.10
C ASN A 291 3.21 10.22 -13.12
N PHE A 292 4.39 10.20 -13.74
CA PHE A 292 5.20 8.99 -13.77
C PHE A 292 5.75 8.61 -12.38
N ARG A 293 5.72 7.32 -12.08
CA ARG A 293 6.42 6.69 -10.95
C ARG A 293 7.13 5.43 -11.42
N SER A 294 8.33 5.21 -10.90
CA SER A 294 8.98 3.91 -10.94
C SER A 294 8.77 3.22 -9.60
N ILE A 295 8.17 2.05 -9.63
CA ILE A 295 8.06 1.16 -8.46
C ILE A 295 9.19 0.15 -8.57
N GLN A 296 10.13 0.20 -7.62
CA GLN A 296 11.37 -0.58 -7.66
C GLN A 296 11.34 -1.64 -6.55
N VAL A 297 11.52 -2.90 -6.91
CA VAL A 297 11.69 -4.00 -5.95
C VAL A 297 13.17 -4.13 -5.63
N LEU A 298 13.61 -3.56 -4.50
CA LEU A 298 15.02 -3.53 -4.10
C LEU A 298 15.45 -4.77 -3.33
N LYS A 299 14.51 -5.48 -2.72
CA LYS A 299 14.72 -6.72 -1.99
C LYS A 299 13.47 -7.58 -2.09
N ASN A 300 13.67 -8.85 -2.36
CA ASN A 300 12.63 -9.86 -2.32
C ASN A 300 13.22 -11.19 -1.82
N ARG A 301 12.80 -11.65 -0.65
CA ARG A 301 13.26 -12.93 -0.10
C ARG A 301 12.59 -14.16 -0.71
N PHE A 302 11.54 -13.94 -1.50
CA PHE A 302 10.72 -15.01 -2.08
C PHE A 302 10.93 -15.18 -3.58
N GLY A 303 11.63 -14.25 -4.23
CA GLY A 303 11.83 -14.27 -5.67
C GLY A 303 12.87 -13.23 -6.13
N ASP A 304 12.71 -12.79 -7.36
CA ASP A 304 13.63 -11.85 -8.01
C ASP A 304 13.54 -10.44 -7.41
N CYS A 305 14.65 -9.72 -7.45
CA CYS A 305 14.77 -8.32 -7.06
C CYS A 305 15.48 -7.49 -8.14
N ASP A 306 15.69 -6.20 -7.87
CA ASP A 306 16.27 -5.23 -8.80
C ASP A 306 15.44 -5.04 -10.09
N ILE A 307 14.12 -5.21 -9.95
CA ILE A 307 13.13 -5.06 -11.01
C ILE A 307 12.37 -3.77 -10.80
N GLU A 308 12.02 -3.09 -11.90
CA GLU A 308 11.28 -1.83 -11.87
C GLU A 308 10.03 -1.91 -12.74
N VAL A 309 8.93 -1.37 -12.24
CA VAL A 309 7.65 -1.26 -12.95
C VAL A 309 7.30 0.22 -13.10
N GLY A 310 7.09 0.67 -14.34
CA GLY A 310 6.60 2.01 -14.64
C GLY A 310 5.10 2.13 -14.36
N CYS A 311 4.73 3.16 -13.61
CA CYS A 311 3.34 3.44 -13.24
C CYS A 311 2.97 4.90 -13.53
N ALA A 312 1.71 5.14 -13.87
CA ALA A 312 1.07 6.42 -13.75
C ALA A 312 0.46 6.57 -12.35
N PHE A 313 0.70 7.71 -11.71
CA PHE A 313 0.15 8.07 -10.42
C PHE A 313 -0.64 9.35 -10.51
N TYR A 314 -1.92 9.28 -10.21
CA TYR A 314 -2.85 10.42 -10.21
C TYR A 314 -3.10 10.87 -8.78
N GLY A 315 -2.20 11.74 -8.29
CA GLY A 315 -2.16 12.14 -6.88
C GLY A 315 -3.45 12.79 -6.36
N TRP A 316 -4.23 13.44 -7.24
CA TRP A 316 -5.50 14.07 -6.87
C TRP A 316 -6.61 13.08 -6.54
N ILE A 317 -6.59 11.87 -7.13
CA ILE A 317 -7.51 10.77 -6.83
C ILE A 317 -6.81 9.59 -6.12
N ASN A 318 -5.53 9.71 -5.79
CA ASN A 318 -4.68 8.69 -5.13
C ASN A 318 -4.62 7.34 -5.88
N TYR A 319 -4.74 7.35 -7.19
CA TYR A 319 -4.83 6.16 -8.03
C TYR A 319 -3.51 5.85 -8.72
N PHE A 320 -3.13 4.56 -8.74
CA PHE A 320 -1.98 4.04 -9.47
C PHE A 320 -2.46 3.12 -10.60
N SER A 321 -1.75 3.13 -11.71
CA SER A 321 -1.93 2.15 -12.79
C SER A 321 -0.59 1.89 -13.45
N GLU A 322 -0.30 0.63 -13.78
CA GLU A 322 0.90 0.30 -14.54
C GLU A 322 0.78 0.80 -15.97
N ILE A 323 1.89 1.31 -16.51
CA ILE A 323 1.98 1.70 -17.91
C ILE A 323 2.80 0.67 -18.70
N PRO A 324 2.63 0.60 -20.02
CA PRO A 324 3.44 -0.28 -20.87
C PRO A 324 4.94 0.01 -20.74
N ARG A 325 5.76 -0.92 -21.25
CA ARG A 325 7.19 -0.66 -21.42
C ARG A 325 7.41 0.47 -22.40
N PRO A 326 8.51 1.24 -22.30
CA PRO A 326 8.77 2.42 -23.14
C PRO A 326 8.61 2.16 -24.64
N GLU A 327 9.10 1.00 -25.11
CA GLU A 327 9.05 0.57 -26.51
C GLU A 327 7.62 0.27 -27.02
N CYS A 328 6.66 0.11 -26.11
CA CYS A 328 5.26 -0.15 -26.42
C CYS A 328 4.36 1.08 -26.25
N ILE A 329 4.94 2.26 -26.01
CA ILE A 329 4.18 3.49 -25.79
C ILE A 329 4.17 4.33 -27.08
N ASP A 330 3.03 4.38 -27.77
CA ASP A 330 2.83 5.22 -28.95
C ASP A 330 2.53 6.68 -28.59
N ASN A 331 1.74 6.88 -27.54
CA ASN A 331 1.33 8.20 -27.08
C ASN A 331 1.52 8.35 -25.57
N TYR A 332 2.56 9.07 -25.19
CA TYR A 332 2.90 9.32 -23.77
C TYR A 332 1.91 10.25 -23.06
N GLU A 333 1.29 11.19 -23.76
CA GLU A 333 0.41 12.19 -23.18
C GLU A 333 -0.89 11.59 -22.64
N LYS A 334 -1.36 10.50 -23.22
CA LYS A 334 -2.57 9.82 -22.75
C LYS A 334 -2.47 9.39 -21.28
N TYR A 335 -1.25 9.04 -20.81
CA TYR A 335 -0.99 8.61 -19.43
C TYR A 335 -0.97 9.77 -18.42
N ARG A 336 -1.18 11.02 -18.86
CA ARG A 336 -1.38 12.16 -17.97
C ARG A 336 -2.81 12.26 -17.41
N ASN A 337 -3.78 11.65 -18.08
CA ASN A 337 -5.18 11.64 -17.67
C ASN A 337 -5.61 10.21 -17.32
N PRO A 338 -6.18 9.92 -16.13
CA PRO A 338 -6.56 8.58 -15.73
C PRO A 338 -7.68 7.94 -16.61
N LEU A 339 -8.38 8.71 -17.44
CA LEU A 339 -9.47 8.20 -18.28
C LEU A 339 -9.02 7.09 -19.26
N TRP A 340 -7.75 7.03 -19.65
CA TRP A 340 -7.23 5.95 -20.48
C TRP A 340 -7.40 4.57 -19.83
N ILE A 341 -7.47 4.52 -18.49
CA ILE A 341 -7.68 3.27 -17.73
C ILE A 341 -9.06 2.69 -18.02
N LEU A 342 -10.06 3.58 -18.20
CA LEU A 342 -11.44 3.20 -18.49
C LEU A 342 -11.64 2.77 -19.96
N GLU A 343 -10.72 3.18 -20.85
CA GLU A 343 -10.74 2.90 -22.28
C GLU A 343 -9.98 1.61 -22.63
N SER A 344 -9.12 1.11 -21.73
CA SER A 344 -8.32 -0.08 -21.99
C SER A 344 -9.22 -1.33 -22.02
N GLU A 345 -9.06 -2.16 -23.04
CA GLU A 345 -9.88 -3.37 -23.27
C GLU A 345 -9.76 -4.43 -22.16
N ASP A 346 -8.69 -4.36 -21.35
CA ASP A 346 -8.47 -5.25 -20.21
C ASP A 346 -9.36 -4.97 -18.98
N ASN A 347 -10.14 -3.90 -19.00
CA ASN A 347 -11.06 -3.52 -17.91
C ASN A 347 -12.51 -4.04 -18.14
N THR A 348 -12.66 -5.28 -18.57
CA THR A 348 -13.97 -5.96 -18.64
C THR A 348 -14.71 -5.95 -17.31
N GLU A 349 -13.99 -6.02 -16.18
CA GLU A 349 -14.58 -5.97 -14.84
C GLU A 349 -15.29 -4.63 -14.53
N ILE A 350 -14.74 -3.48 -14.97
CA ILE A 350 -15.38 -2.17 -14.75
C ILE A 350 -16.64 -2.03 -15.60
N LYS A 351 -16.63 -2.57 -16.82
CA LYS A 351 -17.82 -2.55 -17.71
C LYS A 351 -18.94 -3.45 -17.18
N GLU A 352 -18.64 -4.61 -16.60
CA GLU A 352 -19.63 -5.50 -15.99
C GLU A 352 -20.23 -4.91 -14.71
N ILE A 353 -19.44 -4.25 -13.87
CA ILE A 353 -19.93 -3.54 -12.68
C ILE A 353 -20.81 -2.34 -13.07
N ASN A 354 -20.43 -1.58 -14.10
CA ASN A 354 -21.22 -0.46 -14.60
C ASN A 354 -22.53 -0.91 -15.26
N ASN A 355 -22.52 -2.00 -16.03
CA ASN A 355 -23.72 -2.55 -16.66
C ASN A 355 -24.67 -3.20 -15.65
N ASN A 356 -24.16 -3.88 -14.63
CA ASN A 356 -24.97 -4.48 -13.56
C ASN A 356 -25.54 -3.44 -12.59
N ASN A 357 -24.86 -2.30 -12.41
CA ASN A 357 -25.35 -1.21 -11.57
C ASN A 357 -26.33 -0.29 -12.30
N SER A 358 -26.15 -0.04 -13.61
CA SER A 358 -27.11 0.74 -14.40
C SER A 358 -28.46 0.02 -14.60
N SER A 359 -28.50 -1.30 -14.63
CA SER A 359 -29.75 -2.08 -14.75
C SER A 359 -30.52 -2.25 -13.43
N LYS A 360 -29.91 -1.93 -12.26
CA LYS A 360 -30.56 -1.99 -10.94
C LYS A 360 -31.14 -0.66 -10.44
N PHE A 361 -31.01 0.41 -11.20
CA PHE A 361 -31.48 1.76 -10.82
C PHE A 361 -32.41 2.41 -11.84
N VAL A 362 -33.19 1.59 -12.57
CA VAL A 362 -34.44 2.04 -13.21
C VAL A 362 -35.58 1.56 -12.29
N LEU A 363 -35.91 2.45 -11.35
CA LEU A 363 -37.21 2.73 -10.73
C LEU A 363 -36.92 3.51 -9.43
#